data_63bc959b100d02604d029ecb9a82e64a
#
_entry.id   63bc959b100d02604d029ecb9a82e64a
#
_cell.length_a   1.000
_cell.length_b   1.000
_cell.length_c   1.000
_cell.angle_alpha   90.00
_cell.angle_beta   90.00
_cell.angle_gamma   90.00
#
_symmetry.space_group_name_H-M   'P 1'
#
loop_
_entity.id
_entity.type
_entity.pdbx_description
1 polymer ?
#
loop_
_entity_poly.entity_id
_entity_poly.type
_entity_poly.pdbx_seq_one_letter_code
_entity_poly.pdbx_strand_id
1 'polypeptide(L)'
;PESSGKTTLTLHAIAAIQKQGGTAAFIDAEHALDVSYAKKLGVKTDELLISQPDYGEQALEIADMLVRSNAVDLIVVDSVAALVPKAEIEGDMGDSHVGLQARLMSQALRKLTGTVARSQCLLMFINQIRMKIGVMFGSPETTTGGNALKFYASLRLDIRRIGAIKEAVAGGKEPAVVGNRTRVKVVKNKMAPPFREVEFDILYGQGISKSGDMLDLAVEAGIVEKSGAWFSFQGERVGQGRENARTFLEQNPNTMARVESLVLEKHGIRRIGVDAASSPAAVTKEAPAANTPKPSGVGPAAVAQHSSKPEAAKAEGPMAEGPKAESPGSPAGRDARPAPSADKGAADPKRPAAPMKAN
;
A
#
# COMPACT_ATOMS: atom_id res chain seq x y z
N PRO A 1 -7.08 -7.32 10.37
CA PRO A 1 -8.44 -7.43 10.92
C PRO A 1 -9.41 -6.60 10.09
N GLU A 2 -10.70 -6.88 10.23
CA GLU A 2 -11.76 -6.04 9.66
C GLU A 2 -11.77 -4.66 10.32
N SER A 3 -12.34 -3.69 9.62
CA SER A 3 -12.50 -2.31 10.11
C SER A 3 -11.22 -1.66 10.67
N SER A 4 -10.05 -2.14 10.24
CA SER A 4 -8.76 -1.58 10.67
C SER A 4 -8.29 -0.40 9.81
N GLY A 5 -9.03 -0.04 8.74
CA GLY A 5 -8.70 1.07 7.84
C GLY A 5 -7.82 0.70 6.62
N LYS A 6 -7.76 -0.58 6.21
CA LYS A 6 -6.98 -1.01 5.04
C LYS A 6 -7.39 -0.28 3.76
N THR A 7 -8.66 -0.39 3.39
CA THR A 7 -9.22 0.28 2.20
C THR A 7 -9.12 1.80 2.32
N THR A 8 -9.36 2.37 3.51
CA THR A 8 -9.18 3.81 3.76
C THR A 8 -7.77 4.27 3.44
N LEU A 9 -6.75 3.54 3.90
CA LEU A 9 -5.35 3.86 3.63
C LEU A 9 -5.02 3.82 2.13
N THR A 10 -5.53 2.81 1.41
CA THR A 10 -5.31 2.71 -0.04
C THR A 10 -6.05 3.79 -0.82
N LEU A 11 -7.27 4.16 -0.42
CA LEU A 11 -8.01 5.28 -1.02
C LEU A 11 -7.29 6.62 -0.83
N HIS A 12 -6.69 6.87 0.34
CA HIS A 12 -5.83 8.03 0.53
C HIS A 12 -4.58 8.00 -0.37
N ALA A 13 -3.99 6.83 -0.61
CA ALA A 13 -2.88 6.70 -1.55
C ALA A 13 -3.33 7.01 -2.99
N ILE A 14 -4.51 6.55 -3.41
CA ILE A 14 -5.11 6.89 -4.70
C ILE A 14 -5.33 8.41 -4.81
N ALA A 15 -5.97 9.03 -3.82
CA ALA A 15 -6.19 10.47 -3.81
C ALA A 15 -4.87 11.27 -3.88
N ALA A 16 -3.81 10.79 -3.22
CA ALA A 16 -2.50 11.43 -3.25
C ALA A 16 -1.84 11.35 -4.63
N ILE A 17 -1.92 10.20 -5.30
CA ILE A 17 -1.39 10.01 -6.67
C ILE A 17 -2.16 10.88 -7.68
N GLN A 18 -3.49 10.86 -7.63
CA GLN A 18 -4.33 11.68 -8.52
C GLN A 18 -4.08 13.19 -8.32
N LYS A 19 -3.82 13.62 -7.07
CA LYS A 19 -3.46 15.01 -6.77
C LYS A 19 -2.14 15.43 -7.42
N GLN A 20 -1.23 14.48 -7.67
CA GLN A 20 0.04 14.70 -8.37
C GLN A 20 -0.09 14.55 -9.89
N GLY A 21 -1.30 14.32 -10.41
CA GLY A 21 -1.57 14.10 -11.84
C GLY A 21 -1.35 12.66 -12.30
N GLY A 22 -1.13 11.72 -11.38
CA GLY A 22 -0.96 10.31 -11.71
C GLY A 22 -2.30 9.58 -11.87
N THR A 23 -2.26 8.46 -12.58
CA THR A 23 -3.41 7.58 -12.85
C THR A 23 -3.45 6.43 -11.87
N ALA A 24 -4.64 6.13 -11.35
CA ALA A 24 -4.86 5.01 -10.43
C ALA A 24 -5.91 4.04 -10.94
N ALA A 25 -5.75 2.76 -10.57
CA ALA A 25 -6.72 1.71 -10.80
C ALA A 25 -7.06 0.98 -9.50
N PHE A 26 -8.33 0.57 -9.38
CA PHE A 26 -8.84 -0.19 -8.24
C PHE A 26 -9.51 -1.47 -8.76
N ILE A 27 -8.94 -2.61 -8.40
CA ILE A 27 -9.47 -3.94 -8.72
C ILE A 27 -10.24 -4.40 -7.48
N ASP A 28 -11.56 -4.27 -7.54
CA ASP A 28 -12.50 -4.55 -6.46
C ASP A 28 -13.01 -5.99 -6.54
N ALA A 29 -12.23 -6.92 -6.03
CA ALA A 29 -12.60 -8.33 -5.97
C ALA A 29 -13.61 -8.66 -4.86
N GLU A 30 -13.78 -7.79 -3.86
CA GLU A 30 -14.80 -7.92 -2.81
C GLU A 30 -16.16 -7.33 -3.24
N HIS A 31 -16.23 -6.57 -4.33
CA HIS A 31 -17.42 -5.83 -4.79
C HIS A 31 -18.00 -4.89 -3.71
N ALA A 32 -17.12 -4.27 -2.94
CA ALA A 32 -17.47 -3.52 -1.73
C ALA A 32 -16.98 -2.07 -1.72
N LEU A 33 -16.52 -1.54 -2.85
CA LEU A 33 -16.04 -0.16 -2.93
C LEU A 33 -17.19 0.84 -2.78
N ASP A 34 -17.17 1.61 -1.69
CA ASP A 34 -18.06 2.76 -1.52
C ASP A 34 -17.49 3.99 -2.26
N VAL A 35 -18.08 4.28 -3.41
CA VAL A 35 -17.72 5.43 -4.26
C VAL A 35 -17.96 6.76 -3.53
N SER A 36 -19.02 6.85 -2.71
CA SER A 36 -19.33 8.06 -1.94
C SER A 36 -18.27 8.33 -0.88
N TYR A 37 -17.81 7.28 -0.21
CA TYR A 37 -16.71 7.36 0.75
C TYR A 37 -15.39 7.72 0.06
N ALA A 38 -15.08 7.10 -1.08
CA ALA A 38 -13.89 7.42 -1.85
C ALA A 38 -13.84 8.91 -2.24
N LYS A 39 -14.97 9.48 -2.71
CA LYS A 39 -15.10 10.93 -3.01
C LYS A 39 -14.81 11.80 -1.79
N LYS A 40 -15.33 11.42 -0.61
CA LYS A 40 -15.08 12.16 0.65
C LYS A 40 -13.60 12.16 1.04
N LEU A 41 -12.85 11.10 0.70
CA LEU A 41 -11.42 11.01 0.94
C LEU A 41 -10.58 11.78 -0.10
N GLY A 42 -11.22 12.42 -1.08
CA GLY A 42 -10.56 13.21 -2.12
C GLY A 42 -10.18 12.42 -3.36
N VAL A 43 -10.69 11.19 -3.51
CA VAL A 43 -10.53 10.42 -4.75
C VAL A 43 -11.40 11.03 -5.86
N LYS A 44 -10.81 11.33 -6.99
CA LYS A 44 -11.51 11.69 -8.22
C LYS A 44 -12.01 10.40 -8.87
N THR A 45 -13.24 10.04 -8.54
CA THR A 45 -13.82 8.76 -8.97
C THR A 45 -14.08 8.67 -10.46
N ASP A 46 -14.25 9.82 -11.11
CA ASP A 46 -14.47 9.92 -12.55
C ASP A 46 -13.17 9.67 -13.35
N GLU A 47 -12.00 9.81 -12.70
CA GLU A 47 -10.68 9.51 -13.26
C GLU A 47 -10.12 8.16 -12.75
N LEU A 48 -10.84 7.46 -11.86
CA LEU A 48 -10.40 6.19 -11.29
C LEU A 48 -10.82 5.02 -12.19
N LEU A 49 -9.86 4.21 -12.62
CA LEU A 49 -10.16 2.97 -13.32
C LEU A 49 -10.65 1.92 -12.31
N ILE A 50 -11.90 1.49 -12.41
CA ILE A 50 -12.47 0.47 -11.52
C ILE A 50 -12.75 -0.79 -12.34
N SER A 51 -12.33 -1.94 -11.80
CA SER A 51 -12.62 -3.25 -12.35
C SER A 51 -13.14 -4.18 -11.26
N GLN A 52 -14.19 -4.94 -11.56
CA GLN A 52 -14.80 -5.90 -10.66
C GLN A 52 -14.75 -7.29 -11.32
N PRO A 53 -13.65 -8.01 -11.15
CA PRO A 53 -13.45 -9.32 -11.75
C PRO A 53 -14.26 -10.40 -11.05
N ASP A 54 -14.72 -11.40 -11.82
CA ASP A 54 -15.52 -12.51 -11.32
C ASP A 54 -14.67 -13.56 -10.58
N TYR A 55 -13.37 -13.70 -10.92
CA TYR A 55 -12.46 -14.69 -10.35
C TYR A 55 -11.01 -14.19 -10.28
N GLY A 56 -10.21 -14.88 -9.49
CA GLY A 56 -8.86 -14.46 -9.15
C GLY A 56 -7.89 -14.36 -10.33
N GLU A 57 -7.97 -15.29 -11.29
CA GLU A 57 -7.14 -15.25 -12.51
C GLU A 57 -7.39 -14.00 -13.32
N GLN A 58 -8.67 -13.62 -13.52
CA GLN A 58 -9.06 -12.41 -14.24
C GLN A 58 -8.53 -11.15 -13.54
N ALA A 59 -8.69 -11.07 -12.21
CA ALA A 59 -8.16 -9.95 -11.43
C ALA A 59 -6.65 -9.75 -11.63
N LEU A 60 -5.89 -10.85 -11.57
CA LEU A 60 -4.43 -10.83 -11.68
C LEU A 60 -3.95 -10.59 -13.12
N GLU A 61 -4.72 -11.02 -14.13
CA GLU A 61 -4.45 -10.70 -15.54
C GLU A 61 -4.71 -9.23 -15.84
N ILE A 62 -5.80 -8.65 -15.31
CA ILE A 62 -6.09 -7.21 -15.41
C ILE A 62 -4.95 -6.42 -14.77
N ALA A 63 -4.49 -6.81 -13.57
CA ALA A 63 -3.35 -6.18 -12.92
C ALA A 63 -2.07 -6.25 -13.79
N ASP A 64 -1.76 -7.41 -14.40
CA ASP A 64 -0.60 -7.58 -15.28
C ASP A 64 -0.69 -6.70 -16.54
N MET A 65 -1.86 -6.60 -17.15
CA MET A 65 -2.10 -5.73 -18.31
C MET A 65 -1.92 -4.25 -17.96
N LEU A 66 -2.51 -3.80 -16.85
CA LEU A 66 -2.39 -2.42 -16.39
C LEU A 66 -0.94 -2.05 -16.04
N VAL A 67 -0.19 -2.93 -15.38
CA VAL A 67 1.24 -2.72 -15.10
C VAL A 67 2.05 -2.63 -16.40
N ARG A 68 1.77 -3.49 -17.39
CA ARG A 68 2.47 -3.50 -18.69
C ARG A 68 2.19 -2.28 -19.55
N SER A 69 1.03 -1.67 -19.39
CA SER A 69 0.66 -0.47 -20.15
C SER A 69 1.57 0.71 -19.86
N ASN A 70 2.23 0.74 -18.69
CA ASN A 70 2.98 1.89 -18.14
C ASN A 70 2.15 3.20 -18.07
N ALA A 71 0.81 3.09 -18.17
CA ALA A 71 -0.10 4.23 -18.12
C ALA A 71 -0.74 4.41 -16.72
N VAL A 72 -0.47 3.52 -15.78
CA VAL A 72 -1.05 3.52 -14.44
C VAL A 72 0.06 3.55 -13.39
N ASP A 73 0.00 4.54 -12.50
CA ASP A 73 1.01 4.74 -11.46
C ASP A 73 0.72 3.95 -10.19
N LEU A 74 -0.56 3.70 -9.90
CA LEU A 74 -1.00 2.96 -8.72
C LEU A 74 -2.12 1.99 -9.06
N ILE A 75 -1.94 0.73 -8.70
CA ILE A 75 -2.97 -0.29 -8.79
C ILE A 75 -3.22 -0.85 -7.39
N VAL A 76 -4.47 -0.87 -6.96
CA VAL A 76 -4.92 -1.49 -5.70
C VAL A 76 -5.76 -2.71 -6.02
N VAL A 77 -5.47 -3.84 -5.36
CA VAL A 77 -6.27 -5.07 -5.41
C VAL A 77 -6.89 -5.30 -4.03
N ASP A 78 -8.19 -5.16 -3.91
CA ASP A 78 -8.97 -5.34 -2.69
C ASP A 78 -9.96 -6.50 -2.85
N SER A 79 -9.76 -7.63 -2.23
CA SER A 79 -8.61 -8.08 -1.46
C SER A 79 -8.12 -9.46 -1.94
N VAL A 80 -6.91 -9.86 -1.53
CA VAL A 80 -6.38 -11.21 -1.83
C VAL A 80 -7.32 -12.31 -1.34
N ALA A 81 -8.07 -12.06 -0.26
CA ALA A 81 -9.03 -13.03 0.29
C ALA A 81 -10.18 -13.37 -0.68
N ALA A 82 -10.54 -12.42 -1.54
CA ALA A 82 -11.61 -12.55 -2.52
C ALA A 82 -11.12 -13.06 -3.90
N LEU A 83 -9.81 -13.27 -4.08
CA LEU A 83 -9.26 -13.85 -5.32
C LEU A 83 -9.51 -15.36 -5.34
N VAL A 84 -10.76 -15.75 -5.59
CA VAL A 84 -11.14 -17.16 -5.70
C VAL A 84 -10.71 -17.69 -7.06
N PRO A 85 -10.02 -18.85 -7.13
CA PRO A 85 -9.69 -19.49 -8.40
C PRO A 85 -10.93 -19.88 -9.19
N LYS A 86 -10.89 -19.73 -10.51
CA LYS A 86 -12.01 -20.08 -11.41
C LYS A 86 -12.47 -21.51 -11.21
N ALA A 87 -11.54 -22.45 -11.08
CA ALA A 87 -11.84 -23.85 -10.85
C ALA A 87 -12.58 -24.12 -9.52
N GLU A 88 -12.42 -23.26 -8.51
CA GLU A 88 -13.15 -23.33 -7.25
C GLU A 88 -14.57 -22.82 -7.39
N ILE A 89 -14.80 -21.82 -8.26
CA ILE A 89 -16.15 -21.29 -8.55
C ILE A 89 -16.96 -22.24 -9.42
N GLU A 90 -16.32 -22.94 -10.37
CA GLU A 90 -16.96 -23.89 -11.29
C GLU A 90 -17.14 -25.29 -10.65
N GLY A 91 -16.53 -25.57 -9.49
CA GLY A 91 -16.67 -26.83 -8.78
C GLY A 91 -17.98 -26.94 -8.00
N ASP A 92 -18.32 -28.15 -7.60
CA ASP A 92 -19.51 -28.41 -6.80
C ASP A 92 -19.33 -28.01 -5.33
N MET A 93 -20.43 -27.65 -4.67
CA MET A 93 -20.43 -27.34 -3.24
C MET A 93 -19.98 -28.55 -2.42
N GLY A 94 -18.82 -28.43 -1.77
CA GLY A 94 -18.21 -29.48 -0.96
C GLY A 94 -16.95 -30.08 -1.56
N ASP A 95 -16.59 -29.71 -2.78
CA ASP A 95 -15.32 -30.09 -3.38
C ASP A 95 -14.13 -29.56 -2.61
N SER A 96 -13.10 -30.37 -2.48
CA SER A 96 -11.88 -29.99 -1.78
C SER A 96 -10.87 -29.32 -2.72
N HIS A 97 -10.80 -28.00 -2.66
CA HIS A 97 -9.89 -27.19 -3.48
C HIS A 97 -8.66 -26.70 -2.69
N VAL A 98 -8.06 -27.60 -1.91
CA VAL A 98 -6.95 -27.27 -1.02
C VAL A 98 -5.77 -26.64 -1.77
N GLY A 99 -5.46 -25.40 -1.41
CA GLY A 99 -4.25 -24.71 -1.88
C GLY A 99 -4.31 -24.12 -3.28
N LEU A 100 -5.43 -24.16 -3.99
CA LEU A 100 -5.56 -23.57 -5.33
C LEU A 100 -5.26 -22.07 -5.31
N GLN A 101 -5.83 -21.31 -4.38
CA GLN A 101 -5.56 -19.88 -4.23
C GLN A 101 -4.06 -19.59 -3.98
N ALA A 102 -3.40 -20.40 -3.15
CA ALA A 102 -1.97 -20.22 -2.88
C ALA A 102 -1.10 -20.53 -4.12
N ARG A 103 -1.52 -21.51 -4.95
CA ARG A 103 -0.87 -21.83 -6.23
C ARG A 103 -1.06 -20.70 -7.23
N LEU A 104 -2.28 -20.19 -7.39
CA LEU A 104 -2.62 -19.05 -8.24
C LEU A 104 -1.76 -17.84 -7.87
N MET A 105 -1.74 -17.44 -6.59
CA MET A 105 -0.93 -16.32 -6.11
C MET A 105 0.57 -16.53 -6.36
N SER A 106 1.08 -17.74 -6.16
CA SER A 106 2.48 -18.05 -6.40
C SER A 106 2.86 -17.92 -7.88
N GLN A 107 1.99 -18.37 -8.77
CA GLN A 107 2.17 -18.27 -10.21
C GLN A 107 2.10 -16.83 -10.70
N ALA A 108 1.07 -16.11 -10.31
CA ALA A 108 0.83 -14.72 -10.70
C ALA A 108 1.95 -13.79 -10.20
N LEU A 109 2.34 -13.88 -8.92
CA LEU A 109 3.39 -13.05 -8.36
C LEU A 109 4.75 -13.28 -9.00
N ARG A 110 5.06 -14.51 -9.43
CA ARG A 110 6.27 -14.83 -10.18
C ARG A 110 6.32 -14.05 -11.50
N LYS A 111 5.18 -13.94 -12.20
CA LYS A 111 5.02 -13.18 -13.44
C LYS A 111 5.04 -11.68 -13.19
N LEU A 112 4.19 -11.22 -12.26
CA LEU A 112 4.00 -9.79 -11.92
C LEU A 112 5.29 -9.13 -11.40
N THR A 113 6.10 -9.83 -10.61
CA THR A 113 7.34 -9.25 -10.07
C THR A 113 8.27 -8.76 -11.18
N GLY A 114 8.42 -9.54 -12.26
CA GLY A 114 9.24 -9.14 -13.40
C GLY A 114 8.65 -7.97 -14.18
N THR A 115 7.32 -7.88 -14.26
CA THR A 115 6.61 -6.79 -14.94
C THR A 115 6.68 -5.50 -14.13
N VAL A 116 6.36 -5.57 -12.84
CA VAL A 116 6.41 -4.42 -11.91
C VAL A 116 7.82 -3.85 -11.80
N ALA A 117 8.86 -4.70 -11.78
CA ALA A 117 10.25 -4.25 -11.69
C ALA A 117 10.70 -3.40 -12.91
N ARG A 118 10.01 -3.52 -14.04
CA ARG A 118 10.28 -2.74 -15.27
C ARG A 118 9.32 -1.57 -15.48
N SER A 119 8.31 -1.45 -14.63
CA SER A 119 7.32 -0.38 -14.66
C SER A 119 7.60 0.67 -13.58
N GLN A 120 6.97 1.83 -13.70
CA GLN A 120 6.92 2.86 -12.65
C GLN A 120 5.69 2.70 -11.75
N CYS A 121 4.97 1.58 -11.84
CA CYS A 121 3.71 1.34 -11.18
C CYS A 121 3.90 0.77 -9.77
N LEU A 122 3.19 1.32 -8.80
CA LEU A 122 3.04 0.74 -7.46
C LEU A 122 1.83 -0.21 -7.46
N LEU A 123 2.07 -1.50 -7.23
CA LEU A 123 1.02 -2.49 -7.07
C LEU A 123 0.81 -2.80 -5.59
N MET A 124 -0.37 -2.48 -5.06
CA MET A 124 -0.78 -2.69 -3.67
C MET A 124 -1.80 -3.83 -3.56
N PHE A 125 -1.54 -4.79 -2.70
CA PHE A 125 -2.48 -5.84 -2.34
C PHE A 125 -3.01 -5.63 -0.92
N ILE A 126 -4.31 -5.56 -0.76
CA ILE A 126 -4.95 -5.65 0.55
C ILE A 126 -5.10 -7.13 0.90
N ASN A 127 -4.75 -7.50 2.13
CA ASN A 127 -4.89 -8.88 2.60
C ASN A 127 -5.57 -8.94 3.96
N GLN A 128 -6.19 -10.08 4.25
CA GLN A 128 -6.86 -10.34 5.51
C GLN A 128 -6.04 -11.30 6.37
N ILE A 129 -6.15 -11.13 7.68
CA ILE A 129 -5.54 -12.03 8.66
C ILE A 129 -6.52 -13.13 9.00
N ARG A 130 -6.05 -14.37 9.03
CA ARG A 130 -6.76 -15.56 9.47
C ARG A 130 -5.99 -16.19 10.62
N MET A 131 -6.70 -16.92 11.47
CA MET A 131 -6.10 -17.65 12.59
C MET A 131 -5.95 -19.12 12.21
N LYS A 132 -4.76 -19.67 12.40
CA LYS A 132 -4.53 -21.12 12.27
C LYS A 132 -4.97 -21.81 13.54
N ILE A 133 -5.79 -22.84 13.38
CA ILE A 133 -6.22 -23.70 14.49
C ILE A 133 -5.06 -24.64 14.86
N GLY A 134 -4.89 -24.91 16.17
CA GLY A 134 -3.93 -25.90 16.68
C GLY A 134 -2.47 -25.41 16.78
N VAL A 135 -2.20 -24.10 16.63
CA VAL A 135 -0.86 -23.56 16.87
C VAL A 135 -0.66 -23.33 18.36
N MET A 136 0.13 -24.19 19.01
CA MET A 136 0.45 -24.07 20.44
C MET A 136 1.62 -23.12 20.72
N PHE A 137 2.54 -22.94 19.76
CA PHE A 137 3.72 -22.08 19.88
C PHE A 137 3.87 -21.15 18.69
N GLY A 138 4.28 -19.90 18.93
CA GLY A 138 4.43 -18.87 17.89
C GLY A 138 3.14 -18.12 17.60
N SER A 139 3.13 -17.33 16.51
CA SER A 139 1.94 -16.56 16.12
C SER A 139 0.98 -17.45 15.32
N PRO A 140 -0.27 -17.60 15.76
CA PRO A 140 -1.29 -18.31 15.00
C PRO A 140 -1.77 -17.52 13.76
N GLU A 141 -1.39 -16.24 13.63
CA GLU A 141 -1.83 -15.39 12.54
C GLU A 141 -1.22 -15.80 11.20
N THR A 142 -2.05 -15.92 10.20
CA THR A 142 -1.65 -16.16 8.81
C THR A 142 -2.44 -15.25 7.87
N THR A 143 -2.00 -15.14 6.62
CA THR A 143 -2.70 -14.38 5.59
C THR A 143 -3.28 -15.32 4.55
N THR A 144 -4.36 -14.90 3.86
CA THR A 144 -4.92 -15.63 2.73
C THR A 144 -3.96 -15.62 1.53
N GLY A 145 -4.16 -16.53 0.57
CA GLY A 145 -3.32 -16.62 -0.63
C GLY A 145 -1.93 -17.23 -0.40
N GLY A 146 -1.71 -17.91 0.73
CA GLY A 146 -0.44 -18.57 1.03
C GLY A 146 0.68 -17.63 1.44
N ASN A 147 1.93 -18.09 1.24
CA ASN A 147 3.12 -17.34 1.68
C ASN A 147 3.80 -16.54 0.56
N ALA A 148 3.43 -16.73 -0.70
CA ALA A 148 4.15 -16.12 -1.84
C ALA A 148 4.23 -14.59 -1.73
N LEU A 149 3.12 -13.93 -1.44
CA LEU A 149 3.07 -12.46 -1.30
C LEU A 149 4.02 -11.94 -0.22
N LYS A 150 4.21 -12.68 0.88
CA LYS A 150 5.15 -12.31 1.96
C LYS A 150 6.60 -12.23 1.46
N PHE A 151 6.98 -13.09 0.51
CA PHE A 151 8.33 -13.11 -0.05
C PHE A 151 8.49 -12.07 -1.16
N TYR A 152 7.53 -11.96 -2.08
CA TYR A 152 7.62 -11.07 -3.24
C TYR A 152 7.47 -9.59 -2.86
N ALA A 153 6.59 -9.25 -1.93
CA ALA A 153 6.37 -7.86 -1.51
C ALA A 153 7.67 -7.16 -1.06
N SER A 154 7.88 -5.93 -1.54
CA SER A 154 8.99 -5.06 -1.11
C SER A 154 8.70 -4.40 0.21
N LEU A 155 7.44 -4.01 0.44
CA LEU A 155 6.94 -3.40 1.66
C LEU A 155 5.76 -4.23 2.18
N ARG A 156 5.67 -4.43 3.48
CA ARG A 156 4.50 -5.02 4.15
C ARG A 156 4.14 -4.18 5.36
N LEU A 157 2.89 -3.77 5.39
CA LEU A 157 2.30 -2.99 6.48
C LEU A 157 1.28 -3.87 7.21
N ASP A 158 1.37 -3.91 8.53
CA ASP A 158 0.35 -4.49 9.42
C ASP A 158 -0.44 -3.33 10.01
N ILE A 159 -1.75 -3.29 9.71
CA ILE A 159 -2.65 -2.23 10.15
C ILE A 159 -3.63 -2.80 11.16
N ARG A 160 -3.74 -2.14 12.34
CA ARG A 160 -4.61 -2.57 13.44
C ARG A 160 -5.32 -1.41 14.09
N ARG A 161 -6.59 -1.60 14.35
CA ARG A 161 -7.34 -0.73 15.26
C ARG A 161 -6.88 -1.01 16.69
N ILE A 162 -6.50 0.04 17.41
CA ILE A 162 -6.02 -0.04 18.80
C ILE A 162 -6.95 0.64 19.80
N GLY A 163 -7.88 1.49 19.35
CA GLY A 163 -8.84 2.17 20.21
C GLY A 163 -9.99 2.78 19.43
N ALA A 164 -11.02 3.20 20.14
CA ALA A 164 -12.12 3.98 19.60
C ALA A 164 -11.97 5.45 20.04
N ILE A 165 -12.20 6.36 19.11
CA ILE A 165 -12.24 7.80 19.38
C ILE A 165 -13.68 8.16 19.73
N LYS A 166 -13.87 8.78 20.90
CA LYS A 166 -15.17 9.14 21.41
C LYS A 166 -15.25 10.65 21.58
N GLU A 167 -16.29 11.27 21.06
CA GLU A 167 -16.59 12.68 21.27
C GLU A 167 -17.78 12.85 22.22
N ALA A 168 -17.68 13.85 23.08
CA ALA A 168 -18.78 14.21 23.97
C ALA A 168 -19.95 14.79 23.16
N VAL A 169 -21.14 14.23 23.38
CA VAL A 169 -22.37 14.71 22.74
C VAL A 169 -23.04 15.73 23.67
N ALA A 170 -23.46 16.89 23.12
CA ALA A 170 -24.21 17.90 23.87
C ALA A 170 -25.49 17.28 24.46
N GLY A 171 -25.79 17.63 25.75
CA GLY A 171 -26.97 17.15 26.44
C GLY A 171 -26.78 15.93 27.35
N GLY A 172 -25.52 15.58 27.72
CA GLY A 172 -25.25 14.56 28.75
C GLY A 172 -25.50 13.11 28.30
N LYS A 173 -25.61 12.86 26.99
CA LYS A 173 -25.69 11.51 26.39
C LYS A 173 -24.33 10.83 26.42
N GLU A 174 -24.32 9.50 26.32
CA GLU A 174 -23.08 8.74 26.19
C GLU A 174 -22.22 9.27 25.02
N PRO A 175 -20.89 9.33 25.19
CA PRO A 175 -19.99 9.80 24.14
C PRO A 175 -20.13 8.96 22.86
N ALA A 176 -20.33 9.62 21.73
CA ALA A 176 -20.44 8.97 20.43
C ALA A 176 -19.06 8.50 19.93
N VAL A 177 -18.99 7.32 19.35
CA VAL A 177 -17.77 6.84 18.67
C VAL A 177 -17.71 7.47 17.28
N VAL A 178 -16.73 8.36 17.08
CA VAL A 178 -16.56 9.13 15.84
C VAL A 178 -15.43 8.63 14.97
N GLY A 179 -14.61 7.73 15.48
CA GLY A 179 -13.48 7.19 14.74
C GLY A 179 -12.72 6.11 15.48
N ASN A 180 -11.61 5.72 14.91
CA ASN A 180 -10.71 4.72 15.45
C ASN A 180 -9.27 5.24 15.50
N ARG A 181 -8.58 5.00 16.61
CA ARG A 181 -7.12 5.06 16.68
C ARG A 181 -6.57 3.81 16.03
N THR A 182 -5.70 4.00 15.05
CA THR A 182 -5.14 2.94 14.21
C THR A 182 -3.62 2.97 14.30
N ARG A 183 -3.02 1.77 14.41
CA ARG A 183 -1.58 1.59 14.38
C ARG A 183 -1.18 0.86 13.10
N VAL A 184 -0.17 1.38 12.42
CA VAL A 184 0.48 0.75 11.27
C VAL A 184 1.91 0.39 11.64
N LYS A 185 2.25 -0.89 11.49
CA LYS A 185 3.60 -1.41 11.68
C LYS A 185 4.22 -1.82 10.35
N VAL A 186 5.41 -1.35 10.07
CA VAL A 186 6.20 -1.79 8.91
C VAL A 186 6.87 -3.11 9.24
N VAL A 187 6.26 -4.23 8.86
CA VAL A 187 6.77 -5.57 9.18
C VAL A 187 7.82 -6.09 8.18
N LYS A 188 7.90 -5.48 7.01
CA LYS A 188 8.93 -5.73 6.00
C LYS A 188 9.18 -4.47 5.19
N ASN A 189 10.43 -4.14 4.95
CA ASN A 189 10.83 -3.07 4.05
C ASN A 189 12.18 -3.44 3.42
N LYS A 190 12.25 -3.44 2.08
CA LYS A 190 13.49 -3.68 1.33
C LYS A 190 14.25 -2.39 1.01
N MET A 191 13.61 -1.23 1.19
CA MET A 191 14.15 0.08 0.80
C MET A 191 14.71 0.87 1.98
N ALA A 192 14.29 0.54 3.21
CA ALA A 192 14.72 1.21 4.45
C ALA A 192 14.60 0.26 5.64
N PRO A 193 15.16 0.60 6.83
CA PRO A 193 15.01 -0.22 8.04
C PRO A 193 13.54 -0.47 8.39
N PRO A 194 13.13 -1.74 8.57
CA PRO A 194 11.76 -2.10 8.93
C PRO A 194 11.47 -1.89 10.43
N PHE A 195 10.30 -2.35 10.89
CA PHE A 195 9.84 -2.40 12.28
C PHE A 195 9.50 -1.06 12.92
N ARG A 196 9.37 -0.01 12.12
CA ARG A 196 8.79 1.24 12.59
C ARG A 196 7.29 1.11 12.72
N GLU A 197 6.74 1.79 13.73
CA GLU A 197 5.30 1.87 13.98
C GLU A 197 4.87 3.34 13.96
N VAL A 198 3.66 3.58 13.49
CA VAL A 198 3.01 4.89 13.50
C VAL A 198 1.56 4.70 13.92
N GLU A 199 1.06 5.64 14.71
CA GLU A 199 -0.33 5.68 15.14
C GLU A 199 -1.00 6.96 14.65
N PHE A 200 -2.20 6.83 14.13
CA PHE A 200 -3.00 7.96 13.66
C PHE A 200 -4.49 7.67 13.81
N ASP A 201 -5.28 8.72 13.70
CA ASP A 201 -6.72 8.66 13.83
C ASP A 201 -7.38 8.50 12.46
N ILE A 202 -8.36 7.59 12.38
CA ILE A 202 -9.28 7.47 11.25
C ILE A 202 -10.66 7.90 11.74
N LEU A 203 -11.15 9.01 11.20
CA LEU A 203 -12.48 9.55 11.51
C LEU A 203 -13.51 9.00 10.53
N TYR A 204 -14.67 8.61 11.02
CA TYR A 204 -15.73 8.07 10.18
C TYR A 204 -16.23 9.10 9.18
N GLY A 205 -16.28 8.73 7.92
CA GLY A 205 -16.69 9.60 6.82
C GLY A 205 -15.67 10.65 6.38
N GLN A 206 -14.53 10.81 7.10
CA GLN A 206 -13.49 11.79 6.78
C GLN A 206 -12.14 11.16 6.46
N GLY A 207 -11.90 9.92 6.95
CA GLY A 207 -10.65 9.21 6.74
C GLY A 207 -9.56 9.56 7.75
N ILE A 208 -8.30 9.53 7.31
CA ILE A 208 -7.13 9.78 8.17
C ILE A 208 -7.08 11.27 8.54
N SER A 209 -7.05 11.56 9.86
CA SER A 209 -6.97 12.91 10.38
C SER A 209 -5.56 13.46 10.30
N LYS A 210 -5.26 14.18 9.22
CA LYS A 210 -3.94 14.84 9.04
C LYS A 210 -3.68 15.88 10.13
N SER A 211 -4.69 16.60 10.55
CA SER A 211 -4.62 17.64 11.59
C SER A 211 -4.31 17.05 12.96
N GLY A 212 -4.94 15.92 13.30
CA GLY A 212 -4.68 15.20 14.55
C GLY A 212 -3.27 14.62 14.61
N ASP A 213 -2.81 14.00 13.51
CA ASP A 213 -1.46 13.46 13.40
C ASP A 213 -0.40 14.56 13.47
N MET A 214 -0.62 15.67 12.76
CA MET A 214 0.27 16.82 12.77
C MET A 214 0.36 17.47 14.15
N LEU A 215 -0.77 17.56 14.87
CA LEU A 215 -0.79 18.08 16.25
C LEU A 215 0.06 17.19 17.18
N ASP A 216 -0.10 15.86 17.10
CA ASP A 216 0.64 14.93 17.92
C ASP A 216 2.15 15.03 17.64
N LEU A 217 2.55 15.05 16.36
CA LEU A 217 3.95 15.22 15.94
C LEU A 217 4.52 16.57 16.35
N ALA A 218 3.74 17.65 16.25
CA ALA A 218 4.18 18.97 16.65
C ALA A 218 4.39 19.10 18.17
N VAL A 219 3.59 18.41 18.96
CA VAL A 219 3.77 18.32 20.42
C VAL A 219 5.02 17.51 20.76
N GLU A 220 5.22 16.34 20.11
CA GLU A 220 6.42 15.50 20.28
C GLU A 220 7.68 16.27 19.88
N ALA A 221 7.58 17.03 18.81
CA ALA A 221 8.66 17.90 18.34
C ALA A 221 8.86 19.17 19.22
N GLY A 222 8.00 19.46 20.21
CA GLY A 222 8.08 20.67 21.03
C GLY A 222 7.85 21.97 20.24
N ILE A 223 7.14 21.88 19.10
CA ILE A 223 6.73 23.03 18.27
C ILE A 223 5.41 23.59 18.77
N VAL A 224 4.50 22.71 19.17
CA VAL A 224 3.27 23.03 19.89
C VAL A 224 3.49 22.67 21.35
N GLU A 225 3.30 23.65 22.23
CA GLU A 225 3.42 23.45 23.66
C GLU A 225 2.12 22.91 24.24
N LYS A 226 2.24 21.89 25.09
CA LYS A 226 1.11 21.33 25.85
C LYS A 226 1.27 21.61 27.32
N SER A 227 0.41 22.45 27.88
CA SER A 227 0.35 22.77 29.30
C SER A 227 -0.98 22.28 29.87
N GLY A 228 -0.97 21.16 30.57
CA GLY A 228 -2.18 20.49 31.04
C GLY A 228 -3.11 20.10 29.88
N ALA A 229 -4.33 20.68 29.86
CA ALA A 229 -5.29 20.48 28.77
C ALA A 229 -5.14 21.50 27.63
N TRP A 230 -4.28 22.50 27.75
CA TRP A 230 -4.13 23.56 26.77
C TRP A 230 -2.99 23.27 25.78
N PHE A 231 -3.26 23.60 24.52
CA PHE A 231 -2.29 23.59 23.44
C PHE A 231 -2.02 25.03 23.01
N SER A 232 -0.74 25.38 22.82
CA SER A 232 -0.31 26.72 22.37
C SER A 232 0.76 26.59 21.29
N PHE A 233 0.72 27.51 20.32
CA PHE A 233 1.67 27.62 19.24
C PHE A 233 2.17 29.06 19.14
N GLN A 234 3.48 29.28 19.27
CA GLN A 234 4.10 30.62 19.25
C GLN A 234 3.46 31.62 20.25
N GLY A 235 3.04 31.14 21.41
CA GLY A 235 2.41 31.94 22.46
C GLY A 235 0.89 32.13 22.29
N GLU A 236 0.30 31.73 21.15
CA GLU A 236 -1.15 31.78 20.94
C GLU A 236 -1.81 30.46 21.38
N ARG A 237 -2.98 30.55 22.00
CA ARG A 237 -3.76 29.38 22.39
C ARG A 237 -4.42 28.76 21.16
N VAL A 238 -4.09 27.52 20.88
CA VAL A 238 -4.67 26.73 19.76
C VAL A 238 -5.97 26.05 20.18
N GLY A 239 -6.08 25.58 21.43
CA GLY A 239 -7.30 24.96 21.92
C GLY A 239 -7.14 24.30 23.29
N GLN A 240 -8.27 24.07 23.96
CA GLN A 240 -8.35 23.28 25.17
C GLN A 240 -8.79 21.86 24.81
N GLY A 241 -7.95 20.88 25.06
CA GLY A 241 -8.14 19.50 24.64
C GLY A 241 -7.67 19.25 23.19
N ARG A 242 -7.36 17.99 22.91
CA ARG A 242 -6.81 17.55 21.62
C ARG A 242 -7.77 17.81 20.46
N GLU A 243 -9.07 17.57 20.68
CA GLU A 243 -10.10 17.72 19.64
C GLU A 243 -10.30 19.20 19.24
N ASN A 244 -10.33 20.12 20.21
CA ASN A 244 -10.46 21.55 19.91
C ASN A 244 -9.20 22.08 19.20
N ALA A 245 -8.01 21.62 19.60
CA ALA A 245 -6.76 21.99 18.93
C ALA A 245 -6.69 21.44 17.50
N ARG A 246 -7.16 20.21 17.28
CA ARG A 246 -7.31 19.63 15.94
C ARG A 246 -8.23 20.46 15.06
N THR A 247 -9.44 20.76 15.56
CA THR A 247 -10.44 21.55 14.85
C THR A 247 -9.92 22.95 14.53
N PHE A 248 -9.19 23.57 15.45
CA PHE A 248 -8.55 24.87 15.21
C PHE A 248 -7.56 24.79 14.04
N LEU A 249 -6.71 23.75 13.98
CA LEU A 249 -5.75 23.57 12.86
C LEU A 249 -6.49 23.34 11.53
N GLU A 250 -7.61 22.64 11.54
CA GLU A 250 -8.45 22.42 10.33
C GLU A 250 -9.06 23.74 9.83
N GLN A 251 -9.50 24.60 10.74
CA GLN A 251 -10.10 25.90 10.42
C GLN A 251 -9.04 26.96 10.04
N ASN A 252 -7.78 26.76 10.43
CA ASN A 252 -6.69 27.69 10.20
C ASN A 252 -5.58 27.05 9.32
N PRO A 253 -5.78 26.93 7.99
CA PRO A 253 -4.85 26.25 7.11
C PRO A 253 -3.46 26.90 7.08
N ASN A 254 -3.34 28.21 7.29
CA ASN A 254 -2.05 28.90 7.36
C ASN A 254 -1.24 28.46 8.58
N THR A 255 -1.89 28.37 9.75
CA THR A 255 -1.27 27.87 10.99
C THR A 255 -0.87 26.41 10.81
N MET A 256 -1.75 25.60 10.23
CA MET A 256 -1.48 24.20 9.92
C MET A 256 -0.25 24.03 9.02
N ALA A 257 -0.17 24.81 7.94
CA ALA A 257 0.98 24.79 7.02
C ALA A 257 2.29 25.23 7.69
N ARG A 258 2.20 26.22 8.60
CA ARG A 258 3.36 26.68 9.37
C ARG A 258 3.86 25.61 10.34
N VAL A 259 2.96 24.98 11.08
CA VAL A 259 3.27 23.88 11.99
C VAL A 259 3.89 22.71 11.21
N GLU A 260 3.29 22.34 10.09
CA GLU A 260 3.80 21.28 9.22
C GLU A 260 5.22 21.57 8.71
N SER A 261 5.47 22.80 8.26
CA SER A 261 6.80 23.22 7.80
C SER A 261 7.87 23.07 8.88
N LEU A 262 7.55 23.52 10.11
CA LEU A 262 8.47 23.42 11.25
C LEU A 262 8.72 21.96 11.69
N VAL A 263 7.69 21.12 11.65
CA VAL A 263 7.82 19.67 11.94
C VAL A 263 8.73 19.01 10.92
N LEU A 264 8.52 19.27 9.63
CA LEU A 264 9.36 18.70 8.56
C LEU A 264 10.81 19.18 8.66
N GLU A 265 11.02 20.47 8.93
CA GLU A 265 12.35 21.06 9.12
C GLU A 265 13.08 20.40 10.28
N LYS A 266 12.41 20.25 11.45
CA LYS A 266 12.97 19.63 12.65
C LYS A 266 13.39 18.16 12.42
N HIS A 267 12.66 17.44 11.60
CA HIS A 267 12.96 16.05 11.25
C HIS A 267 13.86 15.91 10.00
N GLY A 268 14.31 17.01 9.39
CA GLY A 268 15.16 17.00 8.19
C GLY A 268 14.49 16.42 6.97
N ILE A 269 13.15 16.44 6.92
CA ILE A 269 12.37 15.88 5.83
C ILE A 269 12.11 16.97 4.78
N ARG A 270 12.56 16.75 3.55
CA ARG A 270 12.20 17.58 2.39
C ARG A 270 11.07 16.92 1.63
N ARG A 271 10.01 17.66 1.32
CA ARG A 271 8.96 17.20 0.42
C ARG A 271 9.50 17.14 -1.00
N ILE A 272 9.47 15.97 -1.62
CA ILE A 272 9.79 15.82 -3.04
C ILE A 272 8.51 16.15 -3.81
N GLY A 273 8.57 17.21 -4.65
CA GLY A 273 7.52 17.51 -5.65
C GLY A 273 6.41 18.49 -5.25
N VAL A 274 6.47 19.15 -4.07
CA VAL A 274 5.41 20.12 -3.65
C VAL A 274 5.95 21.56 -3.56
N ASP A 275 7.26 21.77 -3.54
CA ASP A 275 7.89 23.07 -3.20
C ASP A 275 8.21 23.99 -4.39
N ALA A 276 7.73 23.66 -5.60
CA ALA A 276 7.98 24.53 -6.76
C ALA A 276 7.02 25.75 -6.89
N ALA A 277 5.95 25.81 -6.06
CA ALA A 277 4.91 26.83 -6.20
C ALA A 277 4.69 27.76 -5.00
N SER A 278 5.45 27.64 -3.90
CA SER A 278 5.26 28.49 -2.72
C SER A 278 6.55 28.80 -1.97
N SER A 279 7.55 29.32 -2.66
CA SER A 279 8.61 30.12 -2.01
C SER A 279 8.08 31.56 -1.92
N PRO A 280 7.92 32.16 -0.73
CA PRO A 280 7.73 33.59 -0.63
C PRO A 280 9.01 34.25 -1.14
N ALA A 281 8.86 35.03 -2.21
CA ALA A 281 9.93 35.84 -2.80
C ALA A 281 10.75 36.54 -1.70
N ALA A 282 12.01 36.22 -1.63
CA ALA A 282 12.98 36.98 -0.86
C ALA A 282 12.90 38.42 -1.31
N VAL A 283 12.52 39.30 -0.38
CA VAL A 283 12.61 40.76 -0.55
C VAL A 283 14.08 41.10 -0.73
N THR A 284 14.51 41.27 -1.96
CA THR A 284 15.80 41.88 -2.31
C THR A 284 15.69 43.35 -1.98
N LYS A 285 16.41 43.76 -0.94
CA LYS A 285 16.72 45.17 -0.70
C LYS A 285 17.51 45.72 -1.89
N GLU A 286 16.93 46.69 -2.57
CA GLU A 286 17.61 47.56 -3.52
C GLU A 286 18.81 48.26 -2.83
N ALA A 287 19.97 48.24 -3.48
CA ALA A 287 21.07 49.18 -3.25
C ALA A 287 21.42 49.81 -4.61
N PRO A 288 21.81 51.08 -4.63
CA PRO A 288 21.59 51.98 -5.76
C PRO A 288 22.65 51.92 -6.87
N ALA A 289 22.21 52.41 -8.04
CA ALA A 289 22.90 52.50 -9.29
C ALA A 289 24.23 53.26 -9.26
N ALA A 290 25.23 52.80 -10.02
CA ALA A 290 26.31 53.63 -10.55
C ALA A 290 26.73 53.19 -11.92
N ASN A 291 26.41 54.07 -12.86
CA ASN A 291 27.11 54.47 -14.09
C ASN A 291 27.85 53.48 -15.00
N THR A 292 27.33 53.46 -16.21
CA THR A 292 27.99 53.11 -17.50
C THR A 292 29.25 53.93 -17.80
N PRO A 293 30.18 53.47 -18.73
CA PRO A 293 29.94 53.73 -20.15
C PRO A 293 30.32 52.59 -21.14
N LYS A 294 29.64 52.61 -22.28
CA LYS A 294 30.00 52.07 -23.61
C LYS A 294 31.06 52.97 -24.26
N PRO A 295 31.75 52.68 -25.41
CA PRO A 295 31.43 51.79 -26.51
C PRO A 295 32.62 51.16 -27.30
N SER A 296 32.25 50.63 -28.47
CA SER A 296 33.00 50.32 -29.72
C SER A 296 33.83 49.06 -29.76
N GLY A 297 33.73 48.17 -30.70
CA GLY A 297 33.33 48.23 -32.07
C GLY A 297 34.11 47.15 -32.83
N VAL A 298 33.60 46.73 -33.99
CA VAL A 298 34.28 46.05 -35.09
C VAL A 298 34.16 44.47 -35.08
N GLY A 299 33.39 44.01 -36.06
CA GLY A 299 33.23 42.60 -36.52
C GLY A 299 34.28 42.25 -37.61
N PRO A 300 33.98 41.46 -38.68
CA PRO A 300 33.81 40.02 -38.66
C PRO A 300 34.80 39.28 -39.61
N ALA A 301 34.96 37.98 -39.51
CA ALA A 301 35.42 37.05 -40.57
C ALA A 301 35.22 35.61 -40.10
N ALA A 302 34.39 34.80 -40.72
CA ALA A 302 34.45 34.08 -41.98
C ALA A 302 35.15 32.72 -41.91
N VAL A 303 34.30 31.67 -42.08
CA VAL A 303 34.50 30.45 -42.88
C VAL A 303 35.57 29.43 -42.49
N ALA A 304 35.12 28.21 -42.18
CA ALA A 304 35.50 27.02 -42.98
C ALA A 304 34.70 25.75 -42.54
N GLN A 305 34.01 25.24 -43.49
CA GLN A 305 33.44 23.88 -43.55
C GLN A 305 34.56 22.86 -43.67
N HIS A 306 34.40 21.71 -43.03
CA HIS A 306 34.86 20.45 -43.62
C HIS A 306 33.97 19.32 -43.25
N SER A 307 33.31 18.82 -44.26
CA SER A 307 32.65 17.52 -44.41
C SER A 307 33.69 16.38 -44.53
N SER A 308 33.43 15.27 -43.96
CA SER A 308 33.76 13.97 -44.57
C SER A 308 33.04 12.82 -43.85
N LYS A 309 32.21 12.13 -44.56
CA LYS A 309 31.75 10.76 -44.50
C LYS A 309 32.39 10.09 -45.74
N PRO A 310 32.41 8.77 -45.94
CA PRO A 310 32.24 7.58 -45.10
C PRO A 310 33.35 6.51 -45.38
N GLU A 311 33.37 5.40 -44.65
CA GLU A 311 33.73 4.14 -45.32
C GLU A 311 33.29 2.90 -44.55
N ALA A 312 32.71 1.99 -45.30
CA ALA A 312 32.25 0.66 -44.90
C ALA A 312 33.35 -0.37 -45.12
N ALA A 313 33.49 -1.33 -44.24
CA ALA A 313 34.18 -2.59 -44.56
C ALA A 313 33.43 -3.81 -43.98
N LYS A 314 33.08 -4.69 -44.90
CA LYS A 314 32.63 -6.10 -44.74
C LYS A 314 33.81 -6.99 -44.37
N ALA A 315 33.56 -8.03 -43.62
CA ALA A 315 34.13 -9.37 -43.70
C ALA A 315 33.32 -10.28 -42.75
N GLU A 316 32.52 -11.16 -43.21
CA GLU A 316 32.64 -12.60 -43.56
C GLU A 316 33.20 -13.49 -42.44
N GLY A 317 32.37 -14.51 -42.10
CA GLY A 317 32.47 -15.52 -41.07
C GLY A 317 33.63 -16.53 -41.26
N PRO A 318 33.66 -17.67 -40.55
CA PRO A 318 32.79 -18.79 -40.87
C PRO A 318 32.27 -19.64 -39.67
N MET A 319 31.38 -20.50 -40.05
CA MET A 319 30.77 -21.64 -39.34
C MET A 319 31.80 -22.58 -38.68
N ALA A 320 31.40 -23.17 -37.55
CA ALA A 320 31.81 -24.53 -37.18
C ALA A 320 30.70 -25.23 -36.39
N GLU A 321 30.40 -26.35 -36.90
CA GLU A 321 29.54 -27.46 -36.56
C GLU A 321 29.59 -27.93 -35.11
N GLY A 322 28.47 -28.55 -34.72
CA GLY A 322 28.29 -29.26 -33.46
C GLY A 322 29.01 -30.62 -33.42
N PRO A 323 28.82 -31.38 -32.35
CA PRO A 323 28.28 -32.73 -32.58
C PRO A 323 27.09 -33.11 -31.69
N LYS A 324 26.34 -34.00 -32.31
CA LYS A 324 25.22 -34.82 -31.84
C LYS A 324 25.66 -35.92 -30.86
N ALA A 325 24.62 -36.46 -30.25
CA ALA A 325 24.39 -37.82 -29.74
C ALA A 325 24.90 -38.04 -28.30
N GLU A 326 24.26 -38.73 -27.39
CA GLU A 326 23.46 -39.95 -27.50
C GLU A 326 22.66 -40.13 -26.20
N SER A 327 21.45 -40.66 -26.32
CA SER A 327 20.82 -41.44 -25.25
C SER A 327 21.39 -42.85 -25.25
N PRO A 328 21.45 -43.55 -24.13
CA PRO A 328 20.61 -44.72 -24.00
C PRO A 328 20.10 -44.99 -22.54
N GLY A 329 18.92 -45.53 -22.43
CA GLY A 329 18.67 -46.92 -22.01
C GLY A 329 18.09 -47.03 -20.60
N SER A 330 16.80 -47.30 -20.53
CA SER A 330 16.21 -48.06 -19.42
C SER A 330 16.76 -49.49 -19.38
N PRO A 331 16.76 -50.14 -18.21
CA PRO A 331 15.92 -51.34 -18.15
C PRO A 331 15.06 -51.47 -16.87
N ALA A 332 14.05 -52.23 -17.07
CA ALA A 332 13.02 -52.75 -16.20
C ALA A 332 13.53 -53.72 -15.10
N GLY A 333 12.65 -53.91 -14.10
CA GLY A 333 12.68 -55.01 -13.13
C GLY A 333 11.89 -54.63 -11.87
N ARG A 334 10.60 -55.01 -11.77
CA ARG A 334 10.01 -56.11 -10.98
C ARG A 334 10.43 -56.08 -9.49
N ASP A 335 9.54 -55.95 -8.51
CA ASP A 335 8.63 -56.96 -8.00
C ASP A 335 7.81 -56.47 -6.80
N ALA A 336 6.55 -56.89 -6.82
CA ALA A 336 5.76 -57.51 -5.76
C ALA A 336 5.33 -56.73 -4.50
N ARG A 337 4.03 -56.60 -4.39
CA ARG A 337 3.19 -56.49 -3.16
C ARG A 337 3.46 -57.67 -2.17
N PRO A 338 3.04 -57.54 -0.88
CA PRO A 338 1.66 -57.79 -0.58
C PRO A 338 1.07 -56.92 0.57
N ALA A 339 -0.26 -56.82 0.59
CA ALA A 339 -1.06 -56.56 1.77
C ALA A 339 -1.22 -57.86 2.58
N PRO A 340 -1.52 -57.76 3.91
CA PRO A 340 -2.68 -58.44 4.41
C PRO A 340 -3.49 -57.65 5.46
N SER A 341 -4.77 -57.75 5.38
CA SER A 341 -5.77 -58.50 6.16
C SER A 341 -6.29 -57.79 7.42
N ALA A 342 -7.59 -57.70 7.39
CA ALA A 342 -8.53 -57.36 8.46
C ALA A 342 -8.39 -58.27 9.70
N ASP A 343 -8.68 -57.72 10.86
CA ASP A 343 -9.37 -58.48 11.87
C ASP A 343 -10.35 -57.65 12.72
N LYS A 344 -11.40 -58.29 13.12
CA LYS A 344 -12.66 -57.91 13.74
C LYS A 344 -12.55 -57.83 15.27
N GLY A 345 -13.44 -57.05 15.90
CA GLY A 345 -13.82 -57.23 17.31
C GLY A 345 -14.36 -55.93 17.90
N ALA A 346 -15.61 -55.67 17.84
CA ALA A 346 -16.73 -55.88 18.72
C ALA A 346 -16.51 -55.39 20.17
N ALA A 347 -17.28 -54.38 20.59
CA ALA A 347 -18.24 -54.35 21.71
C ALA A 347 -18.43 -52.92 22.26
N ASP A 348 -19.62 -52.37 22.11
CA ASP A 348 -20.32 -51.42 22.97
C ASP A 348 -20.71 -52.16 24.32
N PRO A 349 -21.12 -51.59 25.44
CA PRO A 349 -21.88 -50.34 25.65
C PRO A 349 -21.60 -49.59 26.97
N LYS A 350 -22.09 -48.36 27.16
CA LYS A 350 -22.92 -47.82 28.25
C LYS A 350 -22.79 -46.30 28.44
N ARG A 351 -23.88 -45.63 28.10
CA ARG A 351 -24.30 -44.36 28.72
C ARG A 351 -24.68 -44.55 30.19
N PRO A 352 -24.61 -43.53 31.03
CA PRO A 352 -25.87 -42.90 31.41
C PRO A 352 -25.86 -41.36 31.50
N ALA A 353 -27.02 -40.88 31.35
CA ALA A 353 -27.74 -39.65 31.44
C ALA A 353 -27.38 -38.61 32.55
N ALA A 354 -27.81 -37.39 32.21
CA ALA A 354 -27.79 -36.12 32.94
C ALA A 354 -28.39 -36.12 34.35
N PRO A 355 -28.25 -34.97 35.09
CA PRO A 355 -29.45 -34.15 35.23
C PRO A 355 -29.23 -32.62 35.14
N MET A 356 -30.29 -31.96 34.67
CA MET A 356 -30.62 -30.52 34.81
C MET A 356 -30.80 -30.11 36.29
N LYS A 357 -30.49 -28.84 36.59
CA LYS A 357 -31.18 -27.89 37.47
C LYS A 357 -30.60 -26.52 37.20
N ALA A 358 -31.29 -25.56 36.70
CA ALA A 358 -32.23 -24.56 37.21
C ALA A 358 -31.72 -23.80 38.47
N ASN A 359 -31.30 -22.60 38.24
CA ASN A 359 -31.80 -21.33 38.75
C ASN A 359 -31.29 -20.19 37.90
#